data_cf06dcb68b6a06689759c758cd460a13
#
_entry.id   cf06dcb68b6a06689759c758cd460a13
#
_cell.length_a   1.000
_cell.length_b   1.000
_cell.length_c   1.000
_cell.angle_alpha   90.00
_cell.angle_beta   90.00
_cell.angle_gamma   90.00
#
_symmetry.space_group_name_H-M   'P 1'
#
loop_
_entity.id
_entity.type
_entity.pdbx_description
1 polymer ?
#
loop_
_entity_poly.entity_id
_entity_poly.type
_entity_poly.pdbx_seq_one_letter_code
_entity_poly.pdbx_strand_id
1 'polypeptide(L)'
;LVSEISYESQINMNILREDEDGKVSILDTSTINLSSYPKDNGQETYLEKNYELLYGYYPTNKNEVVLIVDEKNRLDTNILNALGIDVKKNKEIKFDDLIGKEYKIILNDEFYKRQNGHFYVDSSEKNLKKLYNSKNTITISITAILRAKEDSNLSNLPEGISYSNELCNYYIDDCRKSDIVKSQQDSNYNVITGQTLKNSKNKEDEIFEISGINILNNVNQSTTKNQMLSSLGASLLPSSITIYPKDFESKSDIIEYLDNYNKDKNEDEKILYKDTSTTINKLSTNIMKGITIVLVVFATLIFFISLITIFILTYASVLERKTEVCILRVLGGKKRDIVRLFNTENVIIGFLAGILGVFLAYTFIVPMNYGLEKITDLSNVAILKVENAIVVIAISVILTFIGGFIPAKIAARKDPVEFLKNQN
;
A
#
# COMPACT_ATOMS: atom_id res chain seq x y z
N LEU A 1 -0.30 -20.60 -14.84
CA LEU A 1 0.21 -19.96 -13.63
C LEU A 1 0.30 -18.45 -13.76
N VAL A 2 0.81 -17.91 -14.88
CA VAL A 2 1.04 -16.48 -15.11
C VAL A 2 -0.08 -15.91 -15.96
N SER A 3 -0.68 -14.79 -15.53
CA SER A 3 -1.64 -14.00 -16.32
C SER A 3 -0.91 -13.07 -17.26
N GLU A 4 0.12 -12.36 -16.74
CA GLU A 4 0.86 -11.36 -17.48
C GLU A 4 2.28 -11.19 -16.92
N ILE A 5 3.22 -10.75 -17.75
CA ILE A 5 4.58 -10.39 -17.34
C ILE A 5 4.86 -8.98 -17.88
N SER A 6 5.16 -8.06 -17.00
CA SER A 6 5.60 -6.71 -17.33
C SER A 6 7.10 -6.58 -17.16
N TYR A 7 7.75 -6.00 -18.15
CA TYR A 7 9.18 -5.67 -18.12
C TYR A 7 9.30 -4.16 -18.00
N GLU A 8 9.81 -3.69 -16.88
CA GLU A 8 10.08 -2.27 -16.68
C GLU A 8 11.53 -1.98 -17.06
N SER A 9 11.72 -1.12 -18.04
CA SER A 9 13.04 -0.56 -18.36
C SER A 9 13.05 0.89 -17.89
N GLN A 10 13.86 1.19 -16.88
CA GLN A 10 14.10 2.59 -16.50
C GLN A 10 15.05 3.20 -17.54
N ILE A 11 14.48 3.97 -18.44
CA ILE A 11 15.23 4.67 -19.48
C ILE A 11 15.03 6.17 -19.29
N ASN A 12 16.12 6.89 -19.17
CA ASN A 12 16.10 8.33 -19.30
C ASN A 12 16.02 8.69 -20.78
N MET A 13 14.84 9.13 -21.22
CA MET A 13 14.67 9.70 -22.54
C MET A 13 15.02 11.19 -22.52
N ASN A 14 15.76 11.66 -23.52
CA ASN A 14 16.06 13.07 -23.68
C ASN A 14 14.82 13.76 -24.28
N ILE A 15 13.93 14.27 -23.44
CA ILE A 15 12.67 14.87 -23.90
C ILE A 15 12.75 16.38 -23.79
N LEU A 16 12.35 17.08 -24.85
CA LEU A 16 12.16 18.52 -24.87
C LEU A 16 10.68 18.87 -24.89
N ARG A 17 10.32 19.92 -24.17
CA ARG A 17 9.01 20.54 -24.18
C ARG A 17 9.08 21.99 -24.62
N GLU A 18 8.02 22.49 -25.17
CA GLU A 18 7.79 23.92 -25.40
C GLU A 18 6.69 24.39 -24.44
N ASP A 19 6.92 25.50 -23.75
CA ASP A 19 5.91 26.10 -22.87
C ASP A 19 4.98 27.08 -23.65
N GLU A 20 3.98 27.61 -22.96
CA GLU A 20 3.01 28.53 -23.54
C GLU A 20 3.65 29.82 -24.09
N ASP A 21 4.83 30.21 -23.59
CA ASP A 21 5.57 31.38 -24.03
C ASP A 21 6.54 31.05 -25.20
N GLY A 22 6.53 29.79 -25.71
CA GLY A 22 7.39 29.34 -26.83
C GLY A 22 8.84 29.08 -26.42
N LYS A 23 9.13 28.95 -25.12
CA LYS A 23 10.44 28.60 -24.61
C LYS A 23 10.61 27.10 -24.56
N VAL A 24 11.69 26.59 -25.15
CA VAL A 24 12.01 25.17 -25.14
C VAL A 24 12.92 24.84 -23.96
N SER A 25 12.57 23.79 -23.23
CA SER A 25 13.30 23.27 -22.07
C SER A 25 13.40 21.76 -22.07
N ILE A 26 14.38 21.22 -21.35
CA ILE A 26 14.51 19.79 -21.11
C ILE A 26 13.44 19.38 -20.08
N LEU A 27 12.68 18.35 -20.40
CA LEU A 27 11.66 17.79 -19.53
C LEU A 27 12.33 16.92 -18.45
N ASP A 28 12.02 17.17 -17.20
CA ASP A 28 12.45 16.29 -16.10
C ASP A 28 11.58 15.05 -16.04
N THR A 29 12.10 13.97 -16.60
CA THR A 29 11.41 12.68 -16.69
C THR A 29 11.13 12.03 -15.32
N SER A 30 11.92 12.36 -14.30
CA SER A 30 11.71 11.87 -12.93
C SER A 30 10.49 12.52 -12.28
N THR A 31 10.28 13.82 -12.52
CA THR A 31 9.13 14.57 -11.99
C THR A 31 7.81 14.12 -12.61
N ILE A 32 7.81 13.71 -13.88
CA ILE A 32 6.58 13.26 -14.57
C ILE A 32 6.30 11.77 -14.43
N ASN A 33 7.07 11.04 -13.62
CA ASN A 33 6.94 9.59 -13.43
C ASN A 33 6.86 8.81 -14.75
N LEU A 34 7.75 9.14 -15.69
CA LEU A 34 7.76 8.54 -17.02
C LEU A 34 7.92 7.01 -16.92
N SER A 35 6.91 6.25 -17.34
CA SER A 35 6.86 4.79 -17.22
C SER A 35 6.43 4.10 -18.50
N SER A 36 6.82 2.84 -18.68
CA SER A 36 6.34 2.05 -19.80
C SER A 36 5.18 1.15 -19.38
N TYR A 37 4.15 1.03 -20.22
CA TYR A 37 3.12 0.01 -20.02
C TYR A 37 3.43 -1.27 -20.79
N PRO A 38 2.95 -2.45 -20.32
CA PRO A 38 3.23 -3.75 -20.92
C PRO A 38 2.79 -3.83 -22.39
N LYS A 39 3.44 -4.71 -23.14
CA LYS A 39 3.02 -5.05 -24.49
C LYS A 39 1.74 -5.89 -24.45
N ASP A 40 0.82 -5.57 -25.34
CA ASP A 40 -0.44 -6.31 -25.47
C ASP A 40 -0.22 -7.74 -25.96
N ASN A 41 -0.84 -8.69 -25.26
CA ASN A 41 -0.75 -10.12 -25.55
C ASN A 41 -2.13 -10.74 -25.91
N GLY A 42 -3.16 -9.94 -26.17
CA GLY A 42 -4.52 -10.42 -26.36
C GLY A 42 -5.41 -9.56 -27.26
N GLN A 43 -6.71 -9.81 -27.21
CA GLN A 43 -7.73 -9.06 -27.96
C GLN A 43 -8.00 -7.66 -27.39
N GLU A 44 -7.83 -7.50 -26.07
CA GLU A 44 -7.91 -6.21 -25.38
C GLU A 44 -6.51 -5.77 -24.97
N THR A 45 -6.24 -4.46 -25.09
CA THR A 45 -4.97 -3.89 -24.68
C THR A 45 -4.86 -3.86 -23.16
N TYR A 46 -3.63 -3.86 -22.62
CA TYR A 46 -3.40 -3.70 -21.17
C TYR A 46 -4.12 -2.47 -20.60
N LEU A 47 -4.09 -1.36 -21.37
CA LEU A 47 -4.73 -0.12 -20.96
C LEU A 47 -6.26 -0.26 -20.92
N GLU A 48 -6.88 -0.81 -21.96
CA GLU A 48 -8.34 -1.01 -22.02
C GLU A 48 -8.85 -1.91 -20.91
N LYS A 49 -8.08 -2.93 -20.56
CA LYS A 49 -8.46 -3.89 -19.52
C LYS A 49 -8.41 -3.27 -18.12
N ASN A 50 -7.36 -2.50 -17.81
CA ASN A 50 -7.06 -2.09 -16.45
C ASN A 50 -7.37 -0.62 -16.15
N TYR A 51 -7.59 0.21 -17.16
CA TYR A 51 -7.81 1.65 -17.01
C TYR A 51 -9.11 2.09 -17.69
N GLU A 52 -9.77 3.06 -17.09
CA GLU A 52 -10.92 3.74 -17.63
C GLU A 52 -10.48 4.96 -18.44
N LEU A 53 -11.01 5.11 -19.64
CA LEU A 53 -10.78 6.28 -20.48
C LEU A 53 -11.65 7.45 -20.01
N LEU A 54 -11.02 8.45 -19.40
CA LEU A 54 -11.71 9.66 -18.97
C LEU A 54 -11.87 10.67 -20.12
N TYR A 55 -10.83 10.77 -20.97
CA TYR A 55 -10.85 11.70 -22.10
C TYR A 55 -9.87 11.27 -23.20
N GLY A 56 -10.16 11.61 -24.47
CA GLY A 56 -9.32 11.29 -25.62
C GLY A 56 -9.60 9.92 -26.22
N TYR A 57 -8.57 9.19 -26.63
CA TYR A 57 -8.64 7.84 -27.18
C TYR A 57 -7.42 7.02 -26.80
N TYR A 58 -7.57 5.69 -26.69
CA TYR A 58 -6.44 4.81 -26.41
C TYR A 58 -5.37 4.86 -27.51
N PRO A 59 -4.09 4.78 -27.17
CA PRO A 59 -3.00 4.83 -28.13
C PRO A 59 -3.13 3.76 -29.23
N THR A 60 -2.90 4.15 -30.47
CA THR A 60 -2.94 3.27 -31.64
C THR A 60 -1.56 3.07 -32.27
N ASN A 61 -0.58 3.89 -31.88
CA ASN A 61 0.79 3.81 -32.37
C ASN A 61 1.79 4.19 -31.26
N LYS A 62 3.06 3.85 -31.46
CA LYS A 62 4.12 4.04 -30.46
C LYS A 62 4.40 5.49 -30.06
N ASN A 63 4.01 6.45 -30.86
CA ASN A 63 4.24 7.87 -30.58
C ASN A 63 3.14 8.50 -29.74
N GLU A 64 2.09 7.76 -29.44
CA GLU A 64 1.00 8.16 -28.60
C GLU A 64 1.25 7.72 -27.17
N VAL A 65 1.14 8.67 -26.25
CA VAL A 65 1.36 8.44 -24.81
C VAL A 65 0.08 8.76 -24.03
N VAL A 66 -0.02 8.20 -22.85
CA VAL A 66 -1.18 8.37 -21.98
C VAL A 66 -0.78 9.10 -20.71
N LEU A 67 -1.72 9.85 -20.14
CA LEU A 67 -1.59 10.50 -18.85
C LEU A 67 -2.43 9.75 -17.82
N ILE A 68 -1.78 9.23 -16.79
CA ILE A 68 -2.45 8.53 -15.68
C ILE A 68 -2.73 9.53 -14.56
N VAL A 69 -3.97 9.56 -14.09
CA VAL A 69 -4.43 10.37 -12.97
C VAL A 69 -4.84 9.51 -11.78
N ASP A 70 -4.98 10.12 -10.59
CA ASP A 70 -5.43 9.44 -9.38
C ASP A 70 -6.92 9.03 -9.45
N GLU A 71 -7.38 8.31 -8.42
CA GLU A 71 -8.78 7.86 -8.28
C GLU A 71 -9.80 9.02 -8.27
N LYS A 72 -9.38 10.23 -7.93
CA LYS A 72 -10.19 11.45 -7.86
C LYS A 72 -9.99 12.37 -9.06
N ASN A 73 -9.41 11.88 -10.16
CA ASN A 73 -9.08 12.62 -11.38
C ASN A 73 -8.13 13.80 -11.14
N ARG A 74 -7.18 13.65 -10.24
CA ARG A 74 -6.18 14.68 -9.89
C ARG A 74 -4.81 14.28 -10.38
N LEU A 75 -3.96 15.27 -10.55
CA LEU A 75 -2.55 15.10 -10.87
C LEU A 75 -1.73 16.02 -9.97
N ASP A 76 -0.53 15.60 -9.58
CA ASP A 76 0.38 16.43 -8.78
C ASP A 76 0.72 17.72 -9.54
N THR A 77 0.73 18.86 -8.83
CA THR A 77 1.06 20.18 -9.40
C THR A 77 2.48 20.23 -9.98
N ASN A 78 3.42 19.45 -9.42
CA ASN A 78 4.77 19.35 -9.96
C ASN A 78 4.78 18.68 -11.33
N ILE A 79 3.95 17.63 -11.52
CA ILE A 79 3.80 16.98 -12.82
C ILE A 79 3.21 17.95 -13.84
N LEU A 80 2.15 18.67 -13.49
CA LEU A 80 1.55 19.68 -14.37
C LEU A 80 2.54 20.76 -14.79
N ASN A 81 3.28 21.31 -13.83
CA ASN A 81 4.33 22.31 -14.11
C ASN A 81 5.44 21.72 -14.99
N ALA A 82 5.86 20.46 -14.74
CA ALA A 82 6.84 19.79 -15.57
C ALA A 82 6.34 19.57 -17.00
N LEU A 83 5.05 19.33 -17.19
CA LEU A 83 4.40 19.21 -18.51
C LEU A 83 4.23 20.58 -19.23
N GLY A 84 4.60 21.69 -18.61
CA GLY A 84 4.51 23.01 -19.21
C GLY A 84 3.20 23.73 -18.97
N ILE A 85 2.45 23.34 -17.95
CA ILE A 85 1.20 23.97 -17.56
C ILE A 85 1.45 24.82 -16.33
N ASP A 86 1.26 26.13 -16.44
CA ASP A 86 1.40 27.04 -15.29
C ASP A 86 0.16 27.01 -14.42
N VAL A 87 0.21 26.21 -13.36
CA VAL A 87 -0.89 26.05 -12.37
C VAL A 87 -1.23 27.37 -11.66
N LYS A 88 -0.28 28.32 -11.59
CA LYS A 88 -0.51 29.61 -10.95
C LYS A 88 -1.32 30.58 -11.84
N LYS A 89 -1.16 30.45 -13.15
CA LYS A 89 -1.92 31.24 -14.14
C LYS A 89 -3.31 30.65 -14.37
N ASN A 90 -3.44 29.32 -14.35
CA ASN A 90 -4.67 28.60 -14.69
C ASN A 90 -5.39 28.18 -13.41
N LYS A 91 -6.52 28.81 -13.09
CA LYS A 91 -7.33 28.46 -11.91
C LYS A 91 -8.06 27.12 -12.05
N GLU A 92 -8.31 26.67 -13.27
CA GLU A 92 -8.99 25.43 -13.61
C GLU A 92 -8.33 24.84 -14.85
N ILE A 93 -7.84 23.59 -14.76
CA ILE A 93 -7.17 22.89 -15.85
C ILE A 93 -8.18 21.87 -16.38
N LYS A 94 -8.50 21.96 -17.67
CA LYS A 94 -9.40 21.03 -18.35
C LYS A 94 -8.60 19.93 -19.03
N PHE A 95 -9.23 18.78 -19.23
CA PHE A 95 -8.63 17.68 -19.97
C PHE A 95 -8.25 18.08 -21.41
N ASP A 96 -9.02 18.97 -22.04
CA ASP A 96 -8.70 19.53 -23.35
C ASP A 96 -7.35 20.25 -23.39
N ASP A 97 -6.92 20.85 -22.29
CA ASP A 97 -5.64 21.58 -22.22
C ASP A 97 -4.44 20.63 -22.19
N LEU A 98 -4.67 19.33 -21.91
CA LEU A 98 -3.66 18.29 -21.76
C LEU A 98 -3.54 17.41 -23.02
N ILE A 99 -4.67 17.10 -23.66
CA ILE A 99 -4.72 16.28 -24.87
C ILE A 99 -4.12 17.03 -26.06
N GLY A 100 -3.35 16.29 -26.86
CA GLY A 100 -2.68 16.84 -28.04
C GLY A 100 -1.40 17.61 -27.75
N LYS A 101 -1.01 17.78 -26.47
CA LYS A 101 0.31 18.35 -26.15
C LYS A 101 1.41 17.45 -26.69
N GLU A 102 2.34 18.08 -27.39
CA GLU A 102 3.47 17.41 -28.03
C GLU A 102 4.77 17.61 -27.26
N TYR A 103 5.55 16.56 -27.23
CA TYR A 103 6.91 16.57 -26.71
C TYR A 103 7.84 15.96 -27.74
N LYS A 104 9.13 16.36 -27.73
CA LYS A 104 10.10 15.88 -28.69
C LYS A 104 11.17 15.05 -27.98
N ILE A 105 11.28 13.77 -28.35
CA ILE A 105 12.38 12.92 -27.90
C ILE A 105 13.55 13.13 -28.83
N ILE A 106 14.69 13.47 -28.25
CA ILE A 106 15.93 13.72 -28.99
C ILE A 106 16.86 12.52 -28.83
N LEU A 107 17.31 11.96 -29.93
CA LEU A 107 18.22 10.84 -29.93
C LEU A 107 19.62 11.26 -29.43
N ASN A 108 20.36 10.31 -28.85
CA ASN A 108 21.63 10.60 -28.18
C ASN A 108 22.65 11.35 -29.04
N ASP A 109 22.82 10.94 -30.30
CA ASP A 109 23.81 11.56 -31.19
C ASP A 109 23.49 13.01 -31.56
N GLU A 110 22.23 13.45 -31.45
CA GLU A 110 21.86 14.86 -31.59
C GLU A 110 21.90 15.62 -30.26
N PHE A 111 21.54 14.93 -29.16
CA PHE A 111 21.45 15.55 -27.83
C PHE A 111 22.81 15.78 -27.20
N TYR A 112 23.72 14.81 -27.30
CA TYR A 112 25.08 14.93 -26.75
C TYR A 112 26.05 15.35 -27.82
N LYS A 113 26.86 16.36 -27.48
CA LYS A 113 27.96 16.86 -28.33
C LYS A 113 29.29 16.43 -27.75
N ARG A 114 30.26 16.14 -28.61
CA ARG A 114 31.61 15.76 -28.19
C ARG A 114 32.58 16.94 -28.33
N GLN A 115 33.33 17.26 -27.25
CA GLN A 115 34.40 18.25 -27.26
C GLN A 115 35.53 17.78 -26.36
N ASN A 116 36.76 17.85 -26.85
CA ASN A 116 37.98 17.47 -26.11
C ASN A 116 37.94 16.06 -25.48
N GLY A 117 37.27 15.10 -26.13
CA GLY A 117 37.15 13.71 -25.65
C GLY A 117 35.98 13.44 -24.69
N HIS A 118 35.30 14.47 -24.24
CA HIS A 118 34.13 14.37 -23.36
C HIS A 118 32.84 14.72 -24.08
N PHE A 119 31.71 14.13 -23.57
CA PHE A 119 30.40 14.51 -24.05
C PHE A 119 29.76 15.54 -23.13
N TYR A 120 28.94 16.40 -23.69
CA TYR A 120 28.22 17.43 -22.96
C TYR A 120 26.88 17.75 -23.64
N VAL A 121 25.95 18.31 -22.86
CA VAL A 121 24.65 18.77 -23.36
C VAL A 121 24.73 20.32 -23.50
N ASP A 122 24.46 20.82 -24.68
CA ASP A 122 24.34 22.27 -24.91
C ASP A 122 22.89 22.71 -24.59
N SER A 123 22.69 23.14 -23.34
CA SER A 123 21.38 23.59 -22.83
C SER A 123 21.05 25.05 -23.20
N SER A 124 21.78 25.67 -24.13
CA SER A 124 21.44 27.01 -24.59
C SER A 124 20.06 27.00 -25.28
N GLU A 125 19.27 28.04 -25.02
CA GLU A 125 17.92 28.18 -25.59
C GLU A 125 17.92 28.05 -27.12
N LYS A 126 18.92 28.65 -27.76
CA LYS A 126 19.10 28.55 -29.22
C LYS A 126 19.30 27.13 -29.70
N ASN A 127 20.09 26.32 -28.98
CA ASN A 127 20.32 24.92 -29.34
C ASN A 127 19.12 24.05 -29.05
N LEU A 128 18.49 24.23 -27.89
CA LEU A 128 17.26 23.46 -27.54
C LEU A 128 16.15 23.70 -28.56
N LYS A 129 15.96 24.98 -28.99
CA LYS A 129 14.97 25.32 -30.02
C LYS A 129 15.34 24.71 -31.38
N LYS A 130 16.63 24.64 -31.71
CA LYS A 130 17.11 23.97 -32.93
C LYS A 130 16.82 22.45 -32.87
N LEU A 131 17.11 21.79 -31.74
CA LEU A 131 16.84 20.38 -31.52
C LEU A 131 15.35 20.07 -31.58
N TYR A 132 14.52 20.90 -30.95
CA TYR A 132 13.06 20.72 -30.94
C TYR A 132 12.45 20.74 -32.34
N ASN A 133 13.00 21.57 -33.25
CA ASN A 133 12.56 21.73 -34.63
C ASN A 133 13.33 20.80 -35.62
N SER A 134 14.17 19.88 -35.13
CA SER A 134 14.90 18.96 -36.00
C SER A 134 13.96 17.93 -36.61
N LYS A 135 14.26 17.48 -37.83
CA LYS A 135 13.47 16.45 -38.52
C LYS A 135 13.72 15.04 -37.96
N ASN A 136 14.82 14.84 -37.25
CA ASN A 136 15.22 13.54 -36.70
C ASN A 136 14.68 13.32 -35.28
N THR A 137 13.78 14.15 -34.79
CA THR A 137 13.16 14.01 -33.48
C THR A 137 11.94 13.10 -33.56
N ILE A 138 11.70 12.36 -32.48
CA ILE A 138 10.46 11.58 -32.33
C ILE A 138 9.46 12.50 -31.62
N THR A 139 8.36 12.81 -32.31
CA THR A 139 7.25 13.54 -31.68
C THR A 139 6.37 12.57 -30.95
N ILE A 140 6.13 12.78 -29.66
CA ILE A 140 5.11 12.08 -28.87
C ILE A 140 4.02 13.04 -28.47
N SER A 141 2.77 12.55 -28.41
CA SER A 141 1.61 13.34 -28.02
C SER A 141 0.75 12.63 -27.00
N ILE A 142 0.17 13.38 -26.04
CA ILE A 142 -0.78 12.82 -25.09
C ILE A 142 -2.12 12.63 -25.81
N THR A 143 -2.61 11.38 -25.91
CA THR A 143 -3.84 11.04 -26.62
C THR A 143 -4.97 10.58 -25.70
N ALA A 144 -4.64 10.13 -24.49
CA ALA A 144 -5.62 9.69 -23.52
C ALA A 144 -5.29 10.18 -22.10
N ILE A 145 -6.34 10.45 -21.34
CA ILE A 145 -6.28 10.60 -19.89
C ILE A 145 -7.00 9.41 -19.29
N LEU A 146 -6.28 8.64 -18.46
CA LEU A 146 -6.71 7.37 -17.94
C LEU A 146 -6.70 7.35 -16.42
N ARG A 147 -7.67 6.65 -15.85
CA ARG A 147 -7.76 6.35 -14.42
C ARG A 147 -7.77 4.84 -14.21
N ALA A 148 -7.15 4.35 -13.15
CA ALA A 148 -7.23 2.94 -12.78
C ALA A 148 -8.70 2.53 -12.55
N LYS A 149 -9.11 1.37 -13.09
CA LYS A 149 -10.44 0.79 -12.79
C LYS A 149 -10.46 0.27 -11.35
N GLU A 150 -11.57 0.48 -10.64
CA GLU A 150 -11.74 0.04 -9.24
C GLU A 150 -11.58 -1.48 -9.07
N ASP A 151 -12.01 -2.26 -10.06
CA ASP A 151 -11.92 -3.72 -10.06
C ASP A 151 -10.57 -4.26 -10.59
N SER A 152 -9.64 -3.39 -10.97
CA SER A 152 -8.37 -3.83 -11.55
C SER A 152 -7.30 -4.06 -10.48
N ASN A 153 -6.91 -5.32 -10.34
CA ASN A 153 -5.75 -5.70 -9.50
C ASN A 153 -4.39 -5.49 -10.21
N LEU A 154 -4.38 -5.05 -11.46
CA LEU A 154 -3.19 -4.95 -12.33
C LEU A 154 -2.87 -3.50 -12.75
N SER A 155 -3.56 -2.51 -12.20
CA SER A 155 -3.32 -1.08 -12.48
C SER A 155 -2.13 -0.57 -11.67
N ASN A 156 -0.90 -0.76 -12.19
CA ASN A 156 0.34 -0.41 -11.47
C ASN A 156 1.10 0.77 -12.07
N LEU A 157 0.54 1.44 -13.09
CA LEU A 157 1.21 2.60 -13.67
C LEU A 157 1.13 3.77 -12.68
N PRO A 158 2.25 4.46 -12.42
CA PRO A 158 2.25 5.64 -11.57
C PRO A 158 1.48 6.79 -12.23
N GLU A 159 0.99 7.72 -11.41
CA GLU A 159 0.44 8.99 -11.92
C GLU A 159 1.51 9.74 -12.72
N GLY A 160 1.18 10.14 -13.95
CA GLY A 160 2.14 10.77 -14.85
C GLY A 160 2.02 10.25 -16.29
N ILE A 161 3.08 10.38 -17.07
CA ILE A 161 3.10 9.95 -18.47
C ILE A 161 3.51 8.48 -18.58
N SER A 162 2.69 7.70 -19.29
CA SER A 162 3.04 6.33 -19.65
C SER A 162 3.08 6.15 -21.17
N TYR A 163 4.08 5.40 -21.64
CA TYR A 163 4.37 5.16 -23.05
C TYR A 163 4.47 3.66 -23.38
N SER A 164 4.33 3.32 -24.64
CA SER A 164 4.34 1.93 -25.10
C SER A 164 5.72 1.28 -25.00
N ASN A 165 5.75 -0.01 -24.74
CA ASN A 165 6.99 -0.79 -24.78
C ASN A 165 7.64 -0.77 -26.20
N GLU A 166 6.85 -0.54 -27.26
CA GLU A 166 7.37 -0.38 -28.62
C GLU A 166 8.23 0.88 -28.75
N LEU A 167 7.78 2.03 -28.18
CA LEU A 167 8.57 3.26 -28.14
C LEU A 167 9.85 3.07 -27.33
N CYS A 168 9.76 2.36 -26.19
CA CYS A 168 10.90 2.01 -25.37
C CYS A 168 11.98 1.26 -26.16
N ASN A 169 11.60 0.18 -26.82
CA ASN A 169 12.52 -0.66 -27.59
C ASN A 169 13.13 0.13 -28.76
N TYR A 170 12.33 0.93 -29.45
CA TYR A 170 12.83 1.77 -30.54
C TYR A 170 13.91 2.74 -30.05
N TYR A 171 13.70 3.42 -28.92
CA TYR A 171 14.66 4.35 -28.33
C TYR A 171 15.94 3.64 -27.87
N ILE A 172 15.82 2.47 -27.21
CA ILE A 172 16.97 1.65 -26.78
C ILE A 172 17.83 1.24 -27.99
N ASP A 173 17.19 0.75 -29.05
CA ASP A 173 17.88 0.26 -30.24
C ASP A 173 18.66 1.36 -30.94
N ASP A 174 18.19 2.60 -30.91
CA ASP A 174 18.92 3.75 -31.42
C ASP A 174 20.04 4.18 -30.47
N CYS A 175 19.74 4.34 -29.18
CA CYS A 175 20.73 4.73 -28.18
C CYS A 175 21.97 3.83 -28.17
N ARG A 176 21.80 2.52 -28.36
CA ARG A 176 22.90 1.54 -28.41
C ARG A 176 23.86 1.77 -29.56
N LYS A 177 23.40 2.36 -30.64
CA LYS A 177 24.22 2.67 -31.83
C LYS A 177 24.95 3.99 -31.69
N SER A 178 24.56 4.82 -30.71
CA SER A 178 25.08 6.16 -30.54
C SER A 178 26.56 6.20 -30.13
N ASP A 179 27.24 7.26 -30.49
CA ASP A 179 28.67 7.44 -30.20
C ASP A 179 28.97 7.58 -28.71
N ILE A 180 28.07 8.19 -27.93
CA ILE A 180 28.26 8.32 -26.50
C ILE A 180 28.19 6.96 -25.78
N VAL A 181 27.26 6.09 -26.18
CA VAL A 181 27.12 4.75 -25.61
C VAL A 181 28.32 3.87 -25.95
N LYS A 182 28.77 3.88 -27.20
CA LYS A 182 30.00 3.16 -27.62
C LYS A 182 31.21 3.66 -26.84
N SER A 183 31.36 4.98 -26.71
CA SER A 183 32.46 5.57 -25.94
C SER A 183 32.40 5.19 -24.46
N GLN A 184 31.20 5.10 -23.86
CA GLN A 184 31.02 4.66 -22.47
C GLN A 184 31.30 3.17 -22.28
N GLN A 185 30.95 2.34 -23.27
CA GLN A 185 31.27 0.91 -23.26
C GLN A 185 32.78 0.64 -23.24
N ASP A 186 33.56 1.48 -23.93
CA ASP A 186 35.01 1.36 -24.03
C ASP A 186 35.76 2.05 -22.85
N SER A 187 35.06 2.87 -22.05
CA SER A 187 35.67 3.67 -20.98
C SER A 187 35.39 3.11 -19.58
N ASN A 188 36.39 3.26 -18.67
CA ASN A 188 36.25 2.98 -17.24
C ASN A 188 35.97 4.25 -16.43
N TYR A 189 35.64 5.34 -17.09
CA TYR A 189 35.22 6.60 -16.51
C TYR A 189 33.95 7.08 -17.17
N ASN A 190 33.22 7.95 -16.49
CA ASN A 190 32.04 8.60 -17.04
C ASN A 190 32.44 9.55 -18.16
N VAL A 191 32.00 9.27 -19.38
CA VAL A 191 32.38 10.07 -20.57
C VAL A 191 31.83 11.49 -20.59
N ILE A 192 30.89 11.82 -19.69
CA ILE A 192 30.35 13.18 -19.52
C ILE A 192 31.16 13.95 -18.47
N THR A 193 31.34 13.36 -17.27
CA THR A 193 31.94 14.05 -16.13
C THR A 193 33.45 13.84 -16.00
N GLY A 194 34.02 12.82 -16.67
CA GLY A 194 35.41 12.41 -16.52
C GLY A 194 35.72 11.65 -15.23
N GLN A 195 34.76 11.38 -14.35
CA GLN A 195 34.97 10.69 -13.08
C GLN A 195 35.16 9.19 -13.32
N THR A 196 36.05 8.57 -12.53
CA THR A 196 36.27 7.12 -12.57
C THR A 196 35.03 6.40 -12.04
N LEU A 197 34.54 5.39 -12.79
CA LEU A 197 33.41 4.58 -12.41
C LEU A 197 33.83 3.53 -11.36
N LYS A 198 32.93 3.20 -10.41
CA LYS A 198 33.15 2.08 -9.50
C LYS A 198 33.11 0.77 -10.28
N ASN A 199 34.06 -0.13 -9.97
CA ASN A 199 33.93 -1.53 -10.32
C ASN A 199 32.89 -2.15 -9.38
N SER A 200 31.74 -2.47 -9.87
CA SER A 200 30.74 -3.24 -9.13
C SER A 200 31.32 -4.62 -8.82
N LYS A 201 31.66 -4.86 -7.55
CA LYS A 201 32.03 -6.18 -7.05
C LYS A 201 30.85 -6.90 -6.39
N ASN A 202 29.75 -6.20 -6.08
CA ASN A 202 28.57 -6.74 -5.43
C ASN A 202 27.31 -6.35 -6.22
N LYS A 203 26.53 -7.34 -6.65
CA LYS A 203 25.23 -7.14 -7.30
C LYS A 203 24.20 -6.39 -6.40
N GLU A 204 24.37 -6.46 -5.08
CA GLU A 204 23.51 -5.74 -4.13
C GLU A 204 23.62 -4.21 -4.27
N ASP A 205 24.80 -3.70 -4.65
CA ASP A 205 24.99 -2.26 -4.90
C ASP A 205 24.29 -1.80 -6.19
N GLU A 206 24.03 -2.72 -7.13
CA GLU A 206 23.33 -2.41 -8.40
C GLU A 206 21.80 -2.34 -8.23
N ILE A 207 21.23 -3.05 -7.26
CA ILE A 207 19.76 -3.20 -7.12
C ILE A 207 19.16 -2.06 -6.28
N PHE A 208 19.90 -1.49 -5.32
CA PHE A 208 19.36 -0.50 -4.36
C PHE A 208 19.36 0.95 -4.85
N GLU A 209 20.11 1.30 -5.88
CA GLU A 209 20.31 2.70 -6.30
C GLU A 209 19.56 3.10 -7.59
N ILE A 210 18.73 2.24 -8.18
CA ILE A 210 18.03 2.53 -9.45
C ILE A 210 16.78 3.40 -9.28
N SER A 211 16.36 3.69 -8.05
CA SER A 211 15.21 4.57 -7.81
C SER A 211 15.61 6.05 -7.91
N GLY A 212 15.43 6.65 -9.09
CA GLY A 212 15.30 8.10 -9.21
C GLY A 212 16.59 8.92 -9.24
N ILE A 213 17.67 8.45 -9.87
CA ILE A 213 18.89 9.26 -10.02
C ILE A 213 18.77 10.23 -11.18
N ASN A 214 18.58 11.49 -10.86
CA ASN A 214 18.75 12.61 -11.76
C ASN A 214 20.27 12.82 -11.97
N ILE A 215 20.84 12.28 -13.05
CA ILE A 215 22.29 12.25 -13.32
C ILE A 215 22.92 13.64 -13.37
N LEU A 216 22.12 14.64 -13.65
CA LEU A 216 22.57 16.04 -13.72
C LEU A 216 22.75 16.69 -12.35
N ASN A 217 22.15 16.15 -11.27
CA ASN A 217 22.14 16.77 -9.94
C ASN A 217 22.97 16.06 -8.87
N ASN A 218 23.45 14.82 -9.08
CA ASN A 218 24.21 14.07 -8.08
C ASN A 218 25.67 13.82 -8.49
N VAL A 219 26.46 14.90 -8.48
CA VAL A 219 27.90 14.87 -8.79
C VAL A 219 28.72 14.05 -7.78
N ASN A 220 28.16 13.63 -6.65
CA ASN A 220 28.88 13.02 -5.53
C ASN A 220 28.65 11.53 -5.30
N GLN A 221 27.84 10.84 -6.13
CA GLN A 221 27.68 9.40 -6.03
C GLN A 221 28.49 8.68 -7.10
N SER A 222 29.28 7.72 -6.68
CA SER A 222 30.12 6.91 -7.56
C SER A 222 29.24 5.90 -8.33
N THR A 223 28.89 6.26 -9.56
CA THR A 223 28.06 5.47 -10.49
C THR A 223 28.83 4.27 -11.03
N THR A 224 28.17 3.13 -11.19
CA THR A 224 28.73 1.95 -11.88
C THR A 224 28.66 2.13 -13.40
N LYS A 225 29.45 1.33 -14.13
CA LYS A 225 29.43 1.35 -15.62
C LYS A 225 28.05 0.97 -16.16
N ASN A 226 27.39 -0.03 -15.54
CA ASN A 226 26.07 -0.48 -15.97
C ASN A 226 24.99 0.59 -15.72
N GLN A 227 25.04 1.26 -14.58
CA GLN A 227 24.14 2.39 -14.28
C GLN A 227 24.31 3.51 -15.29
N MET A 228 25.56 3.84 -15.64
CA MET A 228 25.82 4.86 -16.65
C MET A 228 25.29 4.46 -18.03
N LEU A 229 25.50 3.21 -18.46
CA LEU A 229 24.94 2.70 -19.72
C LEU A 229 23.41 2.69 -19.71
N SER A 230 22.79 2.31 -18.59
CA SER A 230 21.32 2.36 -18.45
C SER A 230 20.79 3.79 -18.57
N SER A 231 21.47 4.75 -17.95
CA SER A 231 21.08 6.16 -18.01
C SER A 231 21.19 6.75 -19.41
N LEU A 232 22.08 6.21 -20.24
CA LEU A 232 22.24 6.59 -21.65
C LEU A 232 21.28 5.78 -22.58
N GLY A 233 20.37 5.00 -22.01
CA GLY A 233 19.40 4.20 -22.77
C GLY A 233 20.00 2.94 -23.41
N ALA A 234 21.16 2.47 -22.94
CA ALA A 234 21.86 1.34 -23.55
C ALA A 234 21.59 -0.03 -22.92
N SER A 235 20.92 -0.08 -21.79
CA SER A 235 20.61 -1.35 -21.12
C SER A 235 19.52 -2.11 -21.87
N LEU A 236 19.78 -3.40 -22.13
CA LEU A 236 18.75 -4.34 -22.64
C LEU A 236 18.03 -5.08 -21.52
N LEU A 237 18.63 -5.09 -20.34
CA LEU A 237 18.05 -5.80 -19.22
C LEU A 237 16.98 -4.90 -18.60
N PRO A 238 15.77 -5.41 -18.40
CA PRO A 238 14.77 -4.70 -17.64
C PRO A 238 15.31 -4.43 -16.24
N SER A 239 15.00 -3.27 -15.69
CA SER A 239 15.33 -2.91 -14.31
C SER A 239 14.51 -3.74 -13.32
N SER A 240 13.28 -4.08 -13.69
CA SER A 240 12.43 -4.98 -12.93
C SER A 240 11.55 -5.83 -13.87
N ILE A 241 11.15 -6.99 -13.37
CA ILE A 241 10.19 -7.88 -14.02
C ILE A 241 9.05 -8.11 -13.04
N THR A 242 7.86 -7.64 -13.39
CA THR A 242 6.66 -7.87 -12.58
C THR A 242 5.88 -9.03 -13.15
N ILE A 243 5.67 -10.07 -12.35
CA ILE A 243 4.91 -11.26 -12.72
C ILE A 243 3.53 -11.16 -12.06
N TYR A 244 2.48 -11.24 -12.86
CA TYR A 244 1.10 -11.25 -12.40
C TYR A 244 0.55 -12.68 -12.44
N PRO A 245 0.31 -13.32 -11.28
CA PRO A 245 -0.30 -14.64 -11.22
C PRO A 245 -1.77 -14.57 -11.62
N LYS A 246 -2.34 -15.68 -12.14
CA LYS A 246 -3.76 -15.76 -12.50
C LYS A 246 -4.67 -15.72 -11.26
N ASP A 247 -4.23 -16.33 -10.17
CA ASP A 247 -4.94 -16.49 -8.92
C ASP A 247 -3.96 -16.68 -7.76
N PHE A 248 -4.49 -16.82 -6.54
CA PHE A 248 -3.70 -16.94 -5.32
C PHE A 248 -2.93 -18.28 -5.22
N GLU A 249 -3.46 -19.35 -5.83
CA GLU A 249 -2.82 -20.66 -5.87
C GLU A 249 -1.62 -20.64 -6.83
N SER A 250 -1.81 -20.12 -8.03
CA SER A 250 -0.74 -19.89 -9.01
C SER A 250 0.39 -19.00 -8.48
N LYS A 251 0.07 -18.01 -7.62
CA LYS A 251 1.09 -17.19 -6.94
C LYS A 251 1.98 -18.03 -6.05
N SER A 252 1.40 -18.92 -5.25
CA SER A 252 2.15 -19.80 -4.35
C SER A 252 3.08 -20.72 -5.13
N ASP A 253 2.61 -21.27 -6.25
CA ASP A 253 3.40 -22.13 -7.14
C ASP A 253 4.59 -21.37 -7.77
N ILE A 254 4.38 -20.11 -8.17
CA ILE A 254 5.45 -19.26 -8.71
C ILE A 254 6.52 -19.00 -7.66
N ILE A 255 6.12 -18.67 -6.42
CA ILE A 255 7.05 -18.43 -5.30
C ILE A 255 7.83 -19.71 -5.00
N GLU A 256 7.15 -20.86 -4.92
CA GLU A 256 7.82 -22.15 -4.68
C GLU A 256 8.81 -22.49 -5.80
N TYR A 257 8.48 -22.20 -7.05
CA TYR A 257 9.38 -22.37 -8.18
C TYR A 257 10.64 -21.50 -8.05
N LEU A 258 10.50 -20.22 -7.71
CA LEU A 258 11.61 -19.29 -7.51
C LEU A 258 12.49 -19.70 -6.33
N ASP A 259 11.88 -20.13 -5.23
CA ASP A 259 12.60 -20.61 -4.05
C ASP A 259 13.38 -21.90 -4.35
N ASN A 260 12.77 -22.83 -5.10
CA ASN A 260 13.44 -24.05 -5.52
C ASN A 260 14.59 -23.76 -6.48
N TYR A 261 14.43 -22.82 -7.42
CA TYR A 261 15.53 -22.36 -8.27
C TYR A 261 16.68 -21.78 -7.47
N ASN A 262 16.39 -21.01 -6.42
CA ASN A 262 17.40 -20.34 -5.60
C ASN A 262 18.15 -21.28 -4.64
N LYS A 263 17.60 -22.46 -4.30
CA LYS A 263 18.19 -23.37 -3.30
C LYS A 263 19.63 -23.80 -3.60
N ASP A 264 19.90 -24.06 -4.89
CA ASP A 264 21.20 -24.62 -5.33
C ASP A 264 22.10 -23.54 -5.97
N LYS A 265 21.76 -22.25 -5.77
CA LYS A 265 22.47 -21.12 -6.37
C LYS A 265 23.33 -20.38 -5.34
N ASN A 266 24.50 -19.90 -5.79
CA ASN A 266 25.29 -18.96 -5.00
C ASN A 266 24.53 -17.65 -4.83
N GLU A 267 24.85 -16.84 -3.80
CA GLU A 267 24.17 -15.56 -3.52
C GLU A 267 24.11 -14.65 -4.76
N ASP A 268 25.18 -14.60 -5.55
CA ASP A 268 25.27 -13.80 -6.78
C ASP A 268 24.41 -14.30 -7.95
N GLU A 269 23.91 -15.52 -7.88
CA GLU A 269 23.11 -16.16 -8.94
C GLU A 269 21.62 -16.27 -8.57
N LYS A 270 21.26 -15.96 -7.31
CA LYS A 270 19.87 -16.00 -6.84
C LYS A 270 19.02 -14.96 -7.53
N ILE A 271 17.80 -15.34 -7.83
CA ILE A 271 16.75 -14.39 -8.25
C ILE A 271 16.21 -13.72 -7.01
N LEU A 272 16.42 -12.42 -6.89
CA LEU A 272 15.82 -11.61 -5.83
C LEU A 272 14.41 -11.21 -6.27
N TYR A 273 13.42 -11.55 -5.47
CA TYR A 273 12.03 -11.18 -5.73
C TYR A 273 11.39 -10.56 -4.50
N LYS A 274 10.41 -9.68 -4.73
CA LYS A 274 9.61 -9.04 -3.70
C LYS A 274 8.14 -9.38 -3.92
N ASP A 275 7.55 -10.05 -2.96
CA ASP A 275 6.11 -10.27 -2.94
C ASP A 275 5.40 -9.06 -2.33
N THR A 276 4.85 -8.20 -3.18
CA THR A 276 4.15 -6.99 -2.76
C THR A 276 2.88 -7.30 -1.97
N SER A 277 2.11 -8.31 -2.40
CA SER A 277 0.87 -8.71 -1.71
C SER A 277 1.16 -9.24 -0.30
N THR A 278 2.19 -10.07 -0.13
CA THR A 278 2.57 -10.57 1.21
C THR A 278 3.13 -9.46 2.08
N THR A 279 3.83 -8.48 1.51
CA THR A 279 4.32 -7.32 2.27
C THR A 279 3.17 -6.46 2.78
N ILE A 280 2.18 -6.16 1.94
CA ILE A 280 0.97 -5.41 2.34
C ILE A 280 0.17 -6.21 3.38
N ASN A 281 -0.03 -7.51 3.17
CA ASN A 281 -0.73 -8.37 4.12
C ASN A 281 0.00 -8.48 5.47
N LYS A 282 1.33 -8.55 5.50
CA LYS A 282 2.11 -8.54 6.74
C LYS A 282 1.97 -7.22 7.50
N LEU A 283 2.03 -6.09 6.81
CA LEU A 283 1.81 -4.77 7.41
C LEU A 283 0.39 -4.65 7.99
N SER A 284 -0.62 -5.00 7.19
CA SER A 284 -2.03 -5.03 7.63
C SER A 284 -2.22 -5.95 8.84
N THR A 285 -1.68 -7.18 8.78
CA THR A 285 -1.77 -8.14 9.90
C THR A 285 -1.08 -7.62 11.16
N ASN A 286 0.07 -6.96 11.05
CA ASN A 286 0.77 -6.41 12.21
C ASN A 286 0.00 -5.24 12.85
N ILE A 287 -0.59 -4.36 12.03
CA ILE A 287 -1.48 -3.28 12.50
C ILE A 287 -2.70 -3.88 13.20
N MET A 288 -3.36 -4.86 12.58
CA MET A 288 -4.52 -5.55 13.18
C MET A 288 -4.17 -6.26 14.48
N LYS A 289 -3.00 -6.91 14.57
CA LYS A 289 -2.51 -7.49 15.84
C LYS A 289 -2.30 -6.42 16.91
N GLY A 290 -1.71 -5.28 16.54
CA GLY A 290 -1.53 -4.15 17.46
C GLY A 290 -2.86 -3.65 18.02
N ILE A 291 -3.84 -3.39 17.14
CA ILE A 291 -5.20 -2.98 17.55
C ILE A 291 -5.84 -4.03 18.45
N THR A 292 -5.73 -5.31 18.08
CA THR A 292 -6.29 -6.42 18.87
C THR A 292 -5.69 -6.48 20.28
N ILE A 293 -4.37 -6.32 20.42
CA ILE A 293 -3.72 -6.29 21.74
C ILE A 293 -4.27 -5.15 22.59
N VAL A 294 -4.39 -3.94 22.04
CA VAL A 294 -4.95 -2.79 22.76
C VAL A 294 -6.38 -3.07 23.21
N LEU A 295 -7.24 -3.62 22.33
CA LEU A 295 -8.62 -3.98 22.67
C LEU A 295 -8.69 -5.05 23.76
N VAL A 296 -7.81 -6.07 23.72
CA VAL A 296 -7.74 -7.11 24.75
C VAL A 296 -7.33 -6.53 26.11
N VAL A 297 -6.38 -5.59 26.15
CA VAL A 297 -6.00 -4.89 27.39
C VAL A 297 -7.18 -4.13 27.95
N PHE A 298 -7.91 -3.35 27.15
CA PHE A 298 -9.10 -2.65 27.59
C PHE A 298 -10.21 -3.60 28.08
N ALA A 299 -10.47 -4.68 27.35
CA ALA A 299 -11.44 -5.70 27.75
C ALA A 299 -11.04 -6.32 29.10
N THR A 300 -9.77 -6.60 29.32
CA THR A 300 -9.26 -7.15 30.58
C THR A 300 -9.46 -6.16 31.74
N LEU A 301 -9.21 -4.85 31.54
CA LEU A 301 -9.46 -3.83 32.55
C LEU A 301 -10.95 -3.75 32.91
N ILE A 302 -11.83 -3.74 31.90
CA ILE A 302 -13.29 -3.73 32.09
C ILE A 302 -13.74 -4.99 32.87
N PHE A 303 -13.15 -6.14 32.55
CA PHE A 303 -13.41 -7.40 33.25
C PHE A 303 -13.12 -7.29 34.77
N PHE A 304 -11.94 -6.76 35.13
CA PHE A 304 -11.59 -6.57 36.54
C PHE A 304 -12.51 -5.57 37.26
N ILE A 305 -12.85 -4.44 36.62
CA ILE A 305 -13.78 -3.46 37.16
C ILE A 305 -15.14 -4.09 37.40
N SER A 306 -15.65 -4.87 36.45
CA SER A 306 -16.92 -5.59 36.54
C SER A 306 -16.91 -6.58 37.71
N LEU A 307 -15.82 -7.34 37.88
CA LEU A 307 -15.66 -8.30 38.97
C LEU A 307 -15.71 -7.61 40.34
N ILE A 308 -15.03 -6.48 40.50
CA ILE A 308 -15.08 -5.68 41.75
C ILE A 308 -16.48 -5.16 41.98
N THR A 309 -17.15 -4.64 40.97
CA THR A 309 -18.52 -4.10 41.07
C THR A 309 -19.51 -5.20 41.50
N ILE A 310 -19.45 -6.38 40.87
CA ILE A 310 -20.29 -7.52 41.25
C ILE A 310 -20.03 -7.93 42.71
N PHE A 311 -18.76 -7.97 43.12
CA PHE A 311 -18.39 -8.28 44.49
C PHE A 311 -19.03 -7.28 45.48
N ILE A 312 -18.95 -5.98 45.22
CA ILE A 312 -19.50 -4.93 46.11
C ILE A 312 -21.03 -5.04 46.15
N LEU A 313 -21.69 -5.16 44.97
CA LEU A 313 -23.16 -5.26 44.92
C LEU A 313 -23.69 -6.51 45.63
N THR A 314 -23.05 -7.66 45.38
CA THR A 314 -23.43 -8.91 46.04
C THR A 314 -23.21 -8.82 47.57
N TYR A 315 -22.09 -8.21 47.99
CA TYR A 315 -21.83 -7.98 49.42
C TYR A 315 -22.88 -7.07 50.08
N ALA A 316 -23.28 -5.97 49.44
CA ALA A 316 -24.34 -5.08 49.88
C ALA A 316 -25.71 -5.80 49.99
N SER A 317 -26.09 -6.53 48.94
CA SER A 317 -27.33 -7.33 48.90
C SER A 317 -27.39 -8.36 50.02
N VAL A 318 -26.28 -9.05 50.29
CA VAL A 318 -26.18 -9.99 51.41
C VAL A 318 -26.32 -9.25 52.77
N LEU A 319 -25.78 -8.06 52.92
CA LEU A 319 -25.91 -7.29 54.16
C LEU A 319 -27.35 -6.82 54.38
N GLU A 320 -28.09 -6.44 53.35
CA GLU A 320 -29.50 -6.07 53.44
C GLU A 320 -30.40 -7.24 53.86
N ARG A 321 -30.10 -8.46 53.35
CA ARG A 321 -30.89 -9.67 53.64
C ARG A 321 -30.36 -10.47 54.82
N LYS A 322 -29.60 -9.87 55.76
CA LYS A 322 -29.02 -10.56 56.90
C LYS A 322 -30.07 -11.29 57.75
N THR A 323 -31.22 -10.64 58.00
CA THR A 323 -32.30 -11.20 58.82
C THR A 323 -32.87 -12.49 58.17
N GLU A 324 -33.07 -12.50 56.87
CA GLU A 324 -33.54 -13.68 56.16
C GLU A 324 -32.54 -14.85 56.25
N VAL A 325 -31.25 -14.55 56.12
CA VAL A 325 -30.17 -15.56 56.28
C VAL A 325 -30.15 -16.13 57.71
N CYS A 326 -30.35 -15.26 58.73
CA CYS A 326 -30.41 -15.72 60.12
C CYS A 326 -31.62 -16.60 60.38
N ILE A 327 -32.82 -16.27 59.88
CA ILE A 327 -34.02 -17.08 60.00
C ILE A 327 -33.82 -18.46 59.36
N LEU A 328 -33.28 -18.49 58.13
CA LEU A 328 -32.99 -19.76 57.43
C LEU A 328 -32.01 -20.63 58.24
N ARG A 329 -31.02 -20.02 58.87
CA ARG A 329 -30.08 -20.76 59.75
C ARG A 329 -30.68 -21.30 61.02
N VAL A 330 -31.56 -20.55 61.66
CA VAL A 330 -32.29 -20.97 62.88
C VAL A 330 -33.25 -22.14 62.57
N LEU A 331 -33.86 -22.12 61.37
CA LEU A 331 -34.69 -23.21 60.84
C LEU A 331 -33.91 -24.47 60.42
N GLY A 332 -32.57 -24.47 60.59
CA GLY A 332 -31.73 -25.66 60.32
C GLY A 332 -31.02 -25.66 58.99
N GLY A 333 -31.07 -24.57 58.23
CA GLY A 333 -30.36 -24.41 56.95
C GLY A 333 -28.84 -24.53 57.09
N LYS A 334 -28.19 -25.34 56.23
CA LYS A 334 -26.73 -25.51 56.23
C LYS A 334 -26.07 -24.29 55.57
N LYS A 335 -24.83 -23.98 56.00
CA LYS A 335 -24.02 -22.93 55.36
C LYS A 335 -23.93 -23.05 53.83
N ARG A 336 -23.89 -24.28 53.32
CA ARG A 336 -23.85 -24.55 51.89
C ARG A 336 -25.14 -24.16 51.15
N ASP A 337 -26.28 -24.27 51.82
CA ASP A 337 -27.58 -23.95 51.21
C ASP A 337 -27.74 -22.47 50.99
N ILE A 338 -27.22 -21.67 51.93
CA ILE A 338 -27.16 -20.18 51.84
C ILE A 338 -26.24 -19.76 50.68
N VAL A 339 -25.04 -20.36 50.60
CA VAL A 339 -24.10 -20.07 49.50
C VAL A 339 -24.73 -20.46 48.16
N ARG A 340 -25.42 -21.58 48.07
CA ARG A 340 -26.14 -22.00 46.85
C ARG A 340 -27.21 -20.99 46.44
N LEU A 341 -28.00 -20.51 47.39
CA LEU A 341 -29.08 -19.56 47.16
C LEU A 341 -28.53 -18.29 46.48
N PHE A 342 -27.53 -17.66 47.07
CA PHE A 342 -26.93 -16.47 46.49
C PHE A 342 -26.19 -16.73 45.17
N ASN A 343 -25.52 -17.86 45.06
CA ASN A 343 -24.86 -18.21 43.80
C ASN A 343 -25.85 -18.46 42.67
N THR A 344 -27.00 -19.11 42.94
CA THR A 344 -28.03 -19.30 41.95
C THR A 344 -28.62 -17.96 41.49
N GLU A 345 -28.86 -17.02 42.44
CA GLU A 345 -29.28 -15.65 42.09
C GLU A 345 -28.27 -14.96 41.18
N ASN A 346 -26.96 -15.00 41.50
CA ASN A 346 -25.91 -14.42 40.69
C ASN A 346 -25.80 -15.06 39.32
N VAL A 347 -25.96 -16.37 39.18
CA VAL A 347 -25.96 -17.06 37.91
C VAL A 347 -27.12 -16.61 37.01
N ILE A 348 -28.34 -16.48 37.59
CA ILE A 348 -29.50 -15.97 36.87
C ILE A 348 -29.27 -14.54 36.39
N ILE A 349 -28.74 -13.66 37.26
CA ILE A 349 -28.41 -12.29 36.91
C ILE A 349 -27.34 -12.24 35.79
N GLY A 350 -26.29 -13.06 35.91
CA GLY A 350 -25.25 -13.15 34.89
C GLY A 350 -25.76 -13.65 33.55
N PHE A 351 -26.68 -14.60 33.53
CA PHE A 351 -27.31 -15.11 32.33
C PHE A 351 -28.17 -14.05 31.64
N LEU A 352 -29.03 -13.36 32.41
CA LEU A 352 -29.86 -12.26 31.89
C LEU A 352 -29.01 -11.09 31.38
N ALA A 353 -27.98 -10.71 32.15
CA ALA A 353 -27.05 -9.66 31.75
C ALA A 353 -26.28 -10.02 30.46
N GLY A 354 -25.87 -11.29 30.32
CA GLY A 354 -25.22 -11.78 29.11
C GLY A 354 -26.13 -11.73 27.88
N ILE A 355 -27.39 -12.12 28.01
CA ILE A 355 -28.39 -12.01 26.92
C ILE A 355 -28.60 -10.54 26.55
N LEU A 356 -28.77 -9.67 27.54
CA LEU A 356 -29.00 -8.24 27.32
C LEU A 356 -27.79 -7.60 26.66
N GLY A 357 -26.57 -7.98 27.04
CA GLY A 357 -25.33 -7.52 26.43
C GLY A 357 -25.23 -7.93 24.94
N VAL A 358 -25.56 -9.19 24.62
CA VAL A 358 -25.60 -9.66 23.22
C VAL A 358 -26.68 -8.93 22.42
N PHE A 359 -27.85 -8.71 23.00
CA PHE A 359 -28.93 -7.97 22.34
C PHE A 359 -28.50 -6.52 22.02
N LEU A 360 -27.87 -5.84 22.98
CA LEU A 360 -27.33 -4.49 22.76
C LEU A 360 -26.26 -4.49 21.68
N ALA A 361 -25.34 -5.47 21.70
CA ALA A 361 -24.30 -5.60 20.67
C ALA A 361 -24.92 -5.73 19.25
N TYR A 362 -25.92 -6.57 19.05
CA TYR A 362 -26.63 -6.67 17.77
C TYR A 362 -27.29 -5.35 17.37
N THR A 363 -27.89 -4.64 18.33
CA THR A 363 -28.52 -3.34 18.07
C THR A 363 -27.50 -2.29 17.60
N PHE A 364 -26.28 -2.29 18.14
CA PHE A 364 -25.22 -1.37 17.74
C PHE A 364 -24.50 -1.75 16.46
N ILE A 365 -24.43 -3.04 16.10
CA ILE A 365 -23.81 -3.52 14.85
C ILE A 365 -24.47 -2.91 13.61
N VAL A 366 -25.81 -2.77 13.63
CA VAL A 366 -26.56 -2.24 12.47
C VAL A 366 -26.16 -0.82 12.09
N PRO A 367 -26.22 0.19 13.01
CA PRO A 367 -25.80 1.56 12.66
C PRO A 367 -24.30 1.66 12.40
N MET A 368 -23.48 0.79 13.05
CA MET A 368 -22.03 0.77 12.84
C MET A 368 -21.70 0.30 11.41
N ASN A 369 -22.32 -0.76 10.92
CA ASN A 369 -22.13 -1.22 9.54
C ASN A 369 -22.57 -0.15 8.53
N TYR A 370 -23.72 0.50 8.76
CA TYR A 370 -24.17 1.59 7.91
C TYR A 370 -23.18 2.77 7.87
N GLY A 371 -22.56 3.12 9.01
CA GLY A 371 -21.53 4.14 9.06
C GLY A 371 -20.23 3.73 8.37
N LEU A 372 -19.81 2.48 8.56
CA LEU A 372 -18.60 1.94 7.93
C LEU A 372 -18.76 1.81 6.42
N GLU A 373 -19.89 1.36 5.94
CA GLU A 373 -20.19 1.24 4.50
C GLU A 373 -20.06 2.60 3.78
N LYS A 374 -20.50 3.70 4.41
CA LYS A 374 -20.33 5.05 3.85
C LYS A 374 -18.88 5.56 3.78
N ILE A 375 -17.98 5.00 4.58
CA ILE A 375 -16.59 5.47 4.69
C ILE A 375 -15.65 4.55 3.89
N THR A 376 -15.95 3.24 3.86
CA THR A 376 -15.03 2.21 3.34
C THR A 376 -15.56 1.48 2.13
N ASP A 377 -16.79 1.73 1.69
CA ASP A 377 -17.53 0.98 0.66
C ASP A 377 -17.60 -0.55 0.89
N LEU A 378 -17.31 -0.99 2.12
CA LEU A 378 -17.38 -2.38 2.53
C LEU A 378 -18.66 -2.65 3.32
N SER A 379 -19.52 -3.51 2.80
CA SER A 379 -20.75 -3.93 3.51
C SER A 379 -20.46 -5.01 4.55
N ASN A 380 -21.21 -5.01 5.67
CA ASN A 380 -21.18 -6.06 6.70
C ASN A 380 -19.79 -6.34 7.32
N VAL A 381 -19.03 -5.28 7.62
CA VAL A 381 -17.69 -5.39 8.24
C VAL A 381 -17.77 -5.94 9.68
N ALA A 382 -18.75 -5.48 10.46
CA ALA A 382 -18.96 -5.95 11.82
C ALA A 382 -19.99 -7.07 11.85
N ILE A 383 -19.56 -8.27 12.26
CA ILE A 383 -20.40 -9.46 12.36
C ILE A 383 -20.19 -10.11 13.73
N LEU A 384 -21.28 -10.32 14.48
CA LEU A 384 -21.27 -11.14 15.70
C LEU A 384 -21.79 -12.54 15.36
N LYS A 385 -20.90 -13.52 15.27
CA LYS A 385 -21.28 -14.92 15.06
C LYS A 385 -21.98 -15.46 16.29
N VAL A 386 -22.97 -16.35 16.09
CA VAL A 386 -23.75 -16.97 17.18
C VAL A 386 -22.86 -17.71 18.19
N GLU A 387 -21.79 -18.35 17.71
CA GLU A 387 -20.79 -19.00 18.56
C GLU A 387 -20.16 -18.02 19.57
N ASN A 388 -19.76 -16.84 19.10
CA ASN A 388 -19.17 -15.78 19.94
C ASN A 388 -20.19 -15.20 20.93
N ALA A 389 -21.45 -15.07 20.52
CA ALA A 389 -22.53 -14.64 21.40
C ALA A 389 -22.73 -15.62 22.58
N ILE A 390 -22.72 -16.92 22.32
CA ILE A 390 -22.80 -17.98 23.33
C ILE A 390 -21.60 -17.90 24.30
N VAL A 391 -20.40 -17.72 23.77
CA VAL A 391 -19.17 -17.57 24.58
C VAL A 391 -19.26 -16.35 25.51
N VAL A 392 -19.75 -15.21 25.03
CA VAL A 392 -19.93 -13.99 25.83
C VAL A 392 -20.93 -14.22 26.96
N ILE A 393 -22.06 -14.88 26.69
CA ILE A 393 -23.05 -15.24 27.73
C ILE A 393 -22.41 -16.16 28.77
N ALA A 394 -21.66 -17.18 28.35
CA ALA A 394 -20.96 -18.07 29.27
C ALA A 394 -19.94 -17.36 30.15
N ILE A 395 -19.16 -16.45 29.59
CA ILE A 395 -18.21 -15.61 30.31
C ILE A 395 -18.96 -14.75 31.34
N SER A 396 -20.09 -14.12 30.99
CA SER A 396 -20.91 -13.33 31.90
C SER A 396 -21.37 -14.15 33.11
N VAL A 397 -21.87 -15.37 32.90
CA VAL A 397 -22.27 -16.28 33.96
C VAL A 397 -21.12 -16.69 34.88
N ILE A 398 -19.96 -17.02 34.29
CA ILE A 398 -18.76 -17.37 35.06
C ILE A 398 -18.28 -16.18 35.91
N LEU A 399 -18.29 -14.98 35.33
CA LEU A 399 -17.86 -13.75 36.00
C LEU A 399 -18.73 -13.45 37.22
N THR A 400 -20.06 -13.53 37.06
CA THR A 400 -21.02 -13.27 38.16
C THR A 400 -20.95 -14.36 39.21
N PHE A 401 -20.74 -15.60 38.83
CA PHE A 401 -20.53 -16.70 39.79
C PHE A 401 -19.27 -16.50 40.63
N ILE A 402 -18.13 -16.14 40.02
CA ILE A 402 -16.86 -15.90 40.74
C ILE A 402 -16.98 -14.67 41.65
N GLY A 403 -17.48 -13.55 41.11
CA GLY A 403 -17.65 -12.30 41.84
C GLY A 403 -18.59 -12.41 43.03
N GLY A 404 -19.65 -13.22 42.94
CA GLY A 404 -20.62 -13.45 43.99
C GLY A 404 -20.22 -14.54 44.99
N PHE A 405 -19.34 -15.46 44.65
CA PHE A 405 -18.99 -16.60 45.51
C PHE A 405 -18.35 -16.21 46.84
N ILE A 406 -17.41 -15.25 46.82
CA ILE A 406 -16.71 -14.80 48.02
C ILE A 406 -17.66 -14.08 48.98
N PRO A 407 -18.47 -13.08 48.59
CA PRO A 407 -19.44 -12.44 49.46
C PRO A 407 -20.45 -13.42 50.05
N ALA A 408 -21.00 -14.35 49.23
CA ALA A 408 -21.91 -15.36 49.68
C ALA A 408 -21.31 -16.29 50.76
N LYS A 409 -20.03 -16.66 50.63
CA LYS A 409 -19.32 -17.47 51.61
C LYS A 409 -19.04 -16.71 52.91
N ILE A 410 -18.74 -15.40 52.82
CA ILE A 410 -18.58 -14.53 54.00
C ILE A 410 -19.89 -14.42 54.78
N ALA A 411 -21.00 -14.20 54.11
CA ALA A 411 -22.32 -14.15 54.68
C ALA A 411 -22.71 -15.43 55.44
N ALA A 412 -22.48 -16.59 54.81
CA ALA A 412 -22.80 -17.90 55.39
C ALA A 412 -21.94 -18.24 56.62
N ARG A 413 -20.83 -17.57 56.87
CA ARG A 413 -19.94 -17.81 58.03
C ARG A 413 -20.31 -17.01 59.29
N LYS A 414 -21.06 -15.89 59.18
CA LYS A 414 -21.44 -15.07 60.32
C LYS A 414 -22.36 -15.84 61.26
N ASP A 415 -22.16 -15.64 62.58
CA ASP A 415 -22.88 -16.36 63.62
C ASP A 415 -24.26 -15.73 63.85
N PRO A 416 -25.38 -16.52 63.81
CA PRO A 416 -26.75 -16.03 64.00
C PRO A 416 -26.96 -15.42 65.40
N VAL A 417 -26.23 -15.93 66.42
CA VAL A 417 -26.39 -15.50 67.82
C VAL A 417 -25.86 -14.08 68.08
N GLU A 418 -24.75 -13.72 67.43
CA GLU A 418 -24.15 -12.38 67.56
C GLU A 418 -25.04 -11.29 66.93
N PHE A 419 -25.82 -11.67 65.92
CA PHE A 419 -26.71 -10.76 65.23
C PHE A 419 -28.01 -10.47 66.04
N LEU A 420 -28.57 -11.48 66.69
CA LEU A 420 -29.77 -11.27 67.54
C LEU A 420 -29.46 -10.46 68.81
N LYS A 421 -28.19 -10.46 69.25
CA LYS A 421 -27.76 -9.73 70.44
C LYS A 421 -27.56 -8.22 70.21
N ASN A 422 -27.34 -7.81 68.99
CA ASN A 422 -27.09 -6.40 68.60
C ASN A 422 -28.37 -5.68 68.10
N GLN A 423 -29.55 -6.28 68.19
CA GLN A 423 -30.84 -5.70 67.83
C GLN A 423 -31.62 -5.18 69.07
N ASN A 424 -31.05 -5.29 70.22
CA ASN A 424 -31.62 -4.71 71.50
C ASN A 424 -30.85 -3.47 71.91
#